data_0509cacde143209abe8a4ea200cbc2f9
#
_entry.id   0509cacde143209abe8a4ea200cbc2f9
#
_cell.length_a   1.000
_cell.length_b   1.000
_cell.length_c   1.000
_cell.angle_alpha   90.00
_cell.angle_beta   90.00
_cell.angle_gamma   90.00
#
_symmetry.space_group_name_H-M   'P 1'
#
loop_
_entity.id
_entity.type
_entity.pdbx_description
1 polymer ?
#
loop_
_entity_poly.entity_id
_entity_poly.type
_entity_poly.pdbx_seq_one_letter_code
_entity_poly.pdbx_strand_id
1 'polypeptide(L)'
;MRLAYHVILRPRNGRLTALLLALSLVPGAVLAVPPPLNIAVYRGAAGCDGCSEMVVKSLHGLTRPVRTTYIGEHETLRLTAQNLRQFDLYIQPGGGQDIPAAYAALGEEGVRAIRQFVRSGKGFLGLCMGAYLADSQWLGLISSPLESEVGRPGSGIADEGDYTIRVDWQRQPTRFYYQDGPYLEGNQARDGFTPLAFYRNGDVAIAHYTYGKGTVVLTGPHPEADESWMDQADGGKDGVDTTPQAKMSRLLAGFDNTVP
;
A
#
# COMPACT_ATOMS: atom_id res chain seq x y z
N MET A 1 -62.90 5.32 81.29
CA MET A 1 -61.55 4.75 81.38
C MET A 1 -60.84 5.01 80.06
N ARG A 2 -60.04 6.10 79.89
CA ARG A 2 -59.24 6.43 78.70
C ARG A 2 -57.81 6.59 79.16
N LEU A 3 -56.93 5.68 78.68
CA LEU A 3 -55.50 5.81 78.88
C LEU A 3 -54.95 6.77 77.78
N ALA A 4 -54.24 7.82 78.26
CA ALA A 4 -53.51 8.73 77.43
C ALA A 4 -52.04 8.25 77.31
N TYR A 5 -51.57 8.01 76.06
CA TYR A 5 -50.15 7.73 75.84
C TYR A 5 -49.48 9.04 75.48
N HIS A 6 -48.48 9.39 76.24
CA HIS A 6 -47.57 10.50 75.93
C HIS A 6 -46.49 10.02 74.98
N VAL A 7 -46.43 10.61 73.78
CA VAL A 7 -45.36 10.41 72.83
C VAL A 7 -44.31 11.50 73.03
N ILE A 8 -43.11 11.10 73.37
CA ILE A 8 -41.94 12.01 73.50
C ILE A 8 -41.25 12.06 72.14
N LEU A 9 -41.32 13.22 71.48
CA LEU A 9 -40.58 13.52 70.25
C LEU A 9 -39.16 13.96 70.65
N ARG A 10 -38.14 13.16 70.23
CA ARG A 10 -36.75 13.58 70.27
C ARG A 10 -36.40 14.33 69.01
N PRO A 11 -35.67 15.49 69.04
CA PRO A 11 -35.19 16.14 67.85
C PRO A 11 -34.01 15.39 67.17
N ARG A 12 -34.15 15.04 65.96
CA ARG A 12 -33.12 14.36 65.17
C ARG A 12 -32.29 15.44 64.40
N ASN A 13 -31.07 15.71 64.89
CA ASN A 13 -30.12 16.59 64.27
C ASN A 13 -29.70 15.99 62.87
N GLY A 14 -30.31 16.43 61.80
CA GLY A 14 -29.91 16.13 60.43
C GLY A 14 -28.71 16.93 60.00
N ARG A 15 -27.55 16.28 59.88
CA ARG A 15 -26.40 16.87 59.16
C ARG A 15 -26.68 16.73 57.67
N LEU A 16 -26.95 17.83 57.00
CA LEU A 16 -26.94 17.87 55.52
C LEU A 16 -25.50 17.72 55.06
N THR A 17 -25.17 16.53 54.52
CA THR A 17 -23.93 16.32 53.79
C THR A 17 -24.17 16.80 52.36
N ALA A 18 -23.63 17.98 52.02
CA ALA A 18 -23.61 18.47 50.65
C ALA A 18 -22.65 17.61 49.82
N LEU A 19 -23.19 16.79 48.92
CA LEU A 19 -22.42 16.01 47.94
C LEU A 19 -22.01 16.95 46.79
N LEU A 20 -20.79 17.45 46.87
CA LEU A 20 -20.16 18.18 45.75
C LEU A 20 -19.85 17.20 44.65
N LEU A 21 -20.67 17.18 43.60
CA LEU A 21 -20.35 16.47 42.31
C LEU A 21 -19.23 17.23 41.63
N ALA A 22 -17.99 16.77 41.76
CA ALA A 22 -16.88 17.24 40.97
C ALA A 22 -17.06 16.72 39.54
N LEU A 23 -17.52 17.59 38.62
CA LEU A 23 -17.55 17.32 37.20
C LEU A 23 -16.09 17.33 36.67
N SER A 24 -15.45 16.16 36.62
CA SER A 24 -14.14 16.03 35.97
C SER A 24 -14.31 16.22 34.46
N LEU A 25 -13.93 17.40 33.97
CA LEU A 25 -13.69 17.64 32.54
C LEU A 25 -12.55 16.71 32.10
N VAL A 26 -12.87 15.59 31.47
CA VAL A 26 -11.90 14.75 30.75
C VAL A 26 -11.50 15.57 29.52
N PRO A 27 -10.23 16.02 29.42
CA PRO A 27 -9.81 16.70 28.18
C PRO A 27 -9.99 15.69 27.04
N GLY A 28 -10.84 16.04 26.07
CA GLY A 28 -11.02 15.26 24.86
C GLY A 28 -9.65 15.06 24.20
N ALA A 29 -9.21 13.82 24.08
CA ALA A 29 -8.01 13.50 23.33
C ALA A 29 -8.24 14.00 21.89
N VAL A 30 -7.59 15.10 21.51
CA VAL A 30 -7.50 15.52 20.11
C VAL A 30 -6.71 14.40 19.42
N LEU A 31 -7.40 13.60 18.61
CA LEU A 31 -6.74 12.61 17.76
C LEU A 31 -5.83 13.41 16.81
N ALA A 32 -4.54 13.35 17.08
CA ALA A 32 -3.56 13.98 16.22
C ALA A 32 -3.65 13.33 14.84
N VAL A 33 -3.85 14.16 13.81
CA VAL A 33 -3.80 13.66 12.42
C VAL A 33 -2.39 13.11 12.21
N PRO A 34 -2.23 11.86 11.74
CA PRO A 34 -0.91 11.29 11.51
C PRO A 34 -0.13 12.15 10.51
N PRO A 35 1.18 12.26 10.66
CA PRO A 35 2.00 13.00 9.71
C PRO A 35 1.83 12.44 8.29
N PRO A 36 1.90 13.28 7.26
CA PRO A 36 1.78 12.82 5.88
C PRO A 36 2.89 11.84 5.54
N LEU A 37 2.54 10.76 4.83
CA LEU A 37 3.48 9.82 4.26
C LEU A 37 4.21 10.49 3.09
N ASN A 38 5.54 10.59 3.16
CA ASN A 38 6.35 11.15 2.09
C ASN A 38 6.73 10.05 1.10
N ILE A 39 6.28 10.18 -0.14
CA ILE A 39 6.40 9.14 -1.17
C ILE A 39 7.29 9.65 -2.31
N ALA A 40 8.37 8.92 -2.59
CA ALA A 40 9.14 9.08 -3.79
C ALA A 40 8.52 8.21 -4.90
N VAL A 41 8.11 8.81 -6.02
CA VAL A 41 7.62 8.09 -7.20
C VAL A 41 8.68 8.19 -8.29
N TYR A 42 9.19 7.04 -8.73
CA TYR A 42 10.15 7.05 -9.83
C TYR A 42 9.52 7.56 -11.12
N ARG A 43 10.25 8.45 -11.83
CA ARG A 43 9.90 8.92 -13.18
C ARG A 43 11.15 9.03 -14.03
N GLY A 44 11.21 8.21 -15.07
CA GLY A 44 12.36 8.12 -15.96
C GLY A 44 12.29 6.88 -16.83
N ALA A 45 13.42 6.51 -17.44
CA ALA A 45 13.50 5.45 -18.45
C ALA A 45 13.17 4.03 -17.90
N ALA A 46 13.19 3.83 -16.58
CA ALA A 46 12.69 2.60 -15.94
C ALA A 46 11.20 2.69 -15.59
N GLY A 47 10.41 3.45 -16.32
CA GLY A 47 8.97 3.57 -16.21
C GLY A 47 8.36 3.78 -17.61
N CYS A 48 7.03 3.66 -17.76
CA CYS A 48 6.36 4.00 -19.01
C CYS A 48 5.88 5.47 -19.01
N ASP A 49 5.59 5.98 -20.20
CA ASP A 49 4.99 7.31 -20.37
C ASP A 49 3.62 7.34 -19.66
N GLY A 50 3.42 8.32 -18.76
CA GLY A 50 2.18 8.49 -18.02
C GLY A 50 2.02 7.56 -16.81
N CYS A 51 2.83 6.51 -16.63
CA CYS A 51 2.71 5.57 -15.52
C CYS A 51 2.94 6.26 -14.17
N SER A 52 3.96 7.07 -14.06
CA SER A 52 4.28 7.81 -12.82
C SER A 52 3.20 8.82 -12.46
N GLU A 53 2.64 9.49 -13.47
CA GLU A 53 1.54 10.44 -13.32
C GLU A 53 0.25 9.73 -12.87
N MET A 54 -0.03 8.53 -13.39
CA MET A 54 -1.17 7.72 -12.98
C MET A 54 -1.05 7.30 -11.51
N VAL A 55 0.16 6.88 -11.08
CA VAL A 55 0.45 6.61 -9.66
C VAL A 55 0.15 7.85 -8.80
N VAL A 56 0.69 9.02 -9.16
CA VAL A 56 0.47 10.26 -8.39
C VAL A 56 -1.02 10.63 -8.35
N LYS A 57 -1.73 10.52 -9.49
CA LYS A 57 -3.17 10.76 -9.58
C LYS A 57 -3.97 9.84 -8.63
N SER A 58 -3.61 8.57 -8.58
CA SER A 58 -4.28 7.58 -7.72
C SER A 58 -4.03 7.79 -6.21
N LEU A 59 -3.01 8.56 -5.86
CA LEU A 59 -2.68 8.93 -4.48
C LEU A 59 -3.35 10.24 -4.02
N HIS A 60 -4.00 10.98 -4.92
CA HIS A 60 -4.69 12.20 -4.55
C HIS A 60 -6.02 11.92 -3.83
N GLY A 61 -6.30 12.68 -2.79
CA GLY A 61 -7.58 12.61 -2.08
C GLY A 61 -7.72 11.40 -1.15
N LEU A 62 -6.62 10.72 -0.82
CA LEU A 62 -6.64 9.65 0.17
C LEU A 62 -6.94 10.19 1.57
N THR A 63 -7.63 9.39 2.38
CA THR A 63 -7.92 9.74 3.80
C THR A 63 -6.63 9.92 4.59
N ARG A 64 -5.62 9.08 4.34
CA ARG A 64 -4.27 9.26 4.88
C ARG A 64 -3.58 10.40 4.12
N PRO A 65 -3.06 11.43 4.80
CA PRO A 65 -2.30 12.47 4.12
C PRO A 65 -1.04 11.90 3.46
N VAL A 66 -0.83 12.22 2.19
CA VAL A 66 0.37 11.83 1.44
C VAL A 66 1.00 13.05 0.76
N ARG A 67 2.32 13.02 0.60
CA ARG A 67 3.10 13.96 -0.20
C ARG A 67 3.91 13.17 -1.21
N THR A 68 3.69 13.42 -2.49
CA THR A 68 4.39 12.75 -3.58
C THR A 68 5.47 13.66 -4.17
N THR A 69 6.59 13.09 -4.53
CA THR A 69 7.67 13.79 -5.23
C THR A 69 8.26 12.85 -6.26
N TYR A 70 8.45 13.32 -7.49
CA TYR A 70 9.13 12.56 -8.51
C TYR A 70 10.63 12.48 -8.22
N ILE A 71 11.21 11.31 -8.48
CA ILE A 71 12.63 11.02 -8.37
C ILE A 71 13.09 10.24 -9.61
N GLY A 72 14.21 10.60 -10.21
CA GLY A 72 14.69 9.96 -11.42
C GLY A 72 15.84 10.69 -12.09
N GLU A 73 16.31 10.18 -13.23
CA GLU A 73 17.48 10.69 -13.93
C GLU A 73 17.28 12.10 -14.57
N HIS A 74 16.03 12.48 -14.81
CA HIS A 74 15.69 13.79 -15.38
C HIS A 74 14.95 14.69 -14.38
N GLU A 75 14.78 14.20 -13.15
CA GLU A 75 14.08 14.95 -12.10
C GLU A 75 15.04 15.85 -11.32
N THR A 76 14.46 16.85 -10.62
CA THR A 76 15.21 17.70 -9.67
C THR A 76 15.88 16.86 -8.59
N LEU A 77 15.21 15.78 -8.14
CA LEU A 77 15.77 14.81 -7.22
C LEU A 77 16.23 13.57 -7.98
N ARG A 78 17.54 13.38 -7.99
CA ARG A 78 18.18 12.17 -8.53
C ARG A 78 17.97 11.00 -7.58
N LEU A 79 17.92 9.79 -8.14
CA LEU A 79 17.79 8.54 -7.37
C LEU A 79 19.11 8.20 -6.65
N THR A 80 19.30 8.79 -5.50
CA THR A 80 20.47 8.62 -4.63
C THR A 80 20.06 8.29 -3.20
N ALA A 81 20.96 7.65 -2.43
CA ALA A 81 20.70 7.34 -1.03
C ALA A 81 20.46 8.61 -0.18
N GLN A 82 21.09 9.73 -0.50
CA GLN A 82 20.89 11.00 0.19
C GLN A 82 19.48 11.53 -0.04
N ASN A 83 19.00 11.53 -1.28
CA ASN A 83 17.68 12.04 -1.63
C ASN A 83 16.55 11.14 -1.10
N LEU A 84 16.76 9.82 -1.08
CA LEU A 84 15.74 8.88 -0.56
C LEU A 84 15.52 9.01 0.96
N ARG A 85 16.46 9.53 1.74
CA ARG A 85 16.33 9.63 3.22
C ARG A 85 15.11 10.40 3.69
N GLN A 86 14.62 11.37 2.90
CA GLN A 86 13.48 12.21 3.26
C GLN A 86 12.12 11.55 3.04
N PHE A 87 12.09 10.35 2.45
CA PHE A 87 10.88 9.61 2.12
C PHE A 87 10.64 8.45 3.08
N ASP A 88 9.40 7.98 3.08
CA ASP A 88 8.96 6.81 3.83
C ASP A 88 8.67 5.62 2.92
N LEU A 89 8.32 5.90 1.67
CA LEU A 89 7.98 4.93 0.64
C LEU A 89 8.60 5.33 -0.69
N TYR A 90 9.15 4.36 -1.42
CA TYR A 90 9.52 4.47 -2.82
C TYR A 90 8.56 3.63 -3.65
N ILE A 91 7.99 4.22 -4.70
CA ILE A 91 7.14 3.53 -5.66
C ILE A 91 7.86 3.43 -7.00
N GLN A 92 8.06 2.19 -7.46
CA GLN A 92 8.48 1.88 -8.80
C GLN A 92 7.22 1.60 -9.65
N PRO A 93 6.86 2.46 -10.59
CA PRO A 93 5.68 2.28 -11.43
C PRO A 93 5.87 1.15 -12.44
N GLY A 94 4.83 0.87 -13.21
CA GLY A 94 4.90 0.04 -14.39
C GLY A 94 5.85 0.62 -15.45
N GLY A 95 6.22 -0.20 -16.42
CA GLY A 95 7.15 0.16 -17.49
C GLY A 95 6.97 -0.74 -18.70
N GLY A 96 7.93 -0.66 -19.62
CA GLY A 96 7.99 -1.60 -20.75
C GLY A 96 8.40 -3.00 -20.31
N GLN A 97 8.40 -3.93 -21.28
CA GLN A 97 8.72 -5.35 -21.05
C GLN A 97 10.24 -5.63 -21.05
N ASP A 98 11.07 -4.65 -21.39
CA ASP A 98 12.53 -4.77 -21.31
C ASP A 98 13.03 -4.51 -19.88
N ILE A 99 12.88 -5.51 -19.01
CA ILE A 99 13.31 -5.45 -17.61
C ILE A 99 14.82 -5.19 -17.49
N PRO A 100 15.70 -5.83 -18.28
CA PRO A 100 17.13 -5.50 -18.30
C PRO A 100 17.41 -4.02 -18.56
N ALA A 101 16.75 -3.40 -19.56
CA ALA A 101 16.90 -1.99 -19.87
C ALA A 101 16.38 -1.09 -18.73
N ALA A 102 15.24 -1.43 -18.14
CA ALA A 102 14.69 -0.72 -16.99
C ALA A 102 15.64 -0.78 -15.76
N TYR A 103 16.23 -1.95 -15.49
CA TYR A 103 17.22 -2.10 -14.43
C TYR A 103 18.48 -1.26 -14.71
N ALA A 104 18.98 -1.29 -15.95
CA ALA A 104 20.14 -0.49 -16.35
C ALA A 104 19.89 1.02 -16.21
N ALA A 105 18.66 1.48 -16.50
CA ALA A 105 18.25 2.88 -16.37
C ALA A 105 18.27 3.37 -14.90
N LEU A 106 17.99 2.50 -13.92
CA LEU A 106 18.15 2.86 -12.50
C LEU A 106 19.61 3.18 -12.13
N GLY A 107 20.57 2.61 -12.86
CA GLY A 107 21.98 2.75 -12.61
C GLY A 107 22.44 2.12 -11.30
N GLU A 108 23.75 1.85 -11.18
CA GLU A 108 24.29 1.20 -9.98
C GLU A 108 24.04 1.99 -8.68
N GLU A 109 24.11 3.33 -8.75
CA GLU A 109 23.87 4.18 -7.58
C GLU A 109 22.41 4.08 -7.14
N GLY A 110 21.45 4.15 -8.09
CA GLY A 110 20.03 4.02 -7.81
C GLY A 110 19.67 2.65 -7.22
N VAL A 111 20.21 1.57 -7.80
CA VAL A 111 20.04 0.21 -7.28
C VAL A 111 20.55 0.08 -5.84
N ARG A 112 21.75 0.59 -5.56
CA ARG A 112 22.29 0.59 -4.18
C ARG A 112 21.46 1.44 -3.25
N ALA A 113 20.98 2.61 -3.71
CA ALA A 113 20.16 3.53 -2.93
C ALA A 113 18.81 2.89 -2.54
N ILE A 114 18.11 2.26 -3.49
CA ILE A 114 16.84 1.55 -3.22
C ILE A 114 17.06 0.43 -2.20
N ARG A 115 18.05 -0.44 -2.41
CA ARG A 115 18.36 -1.54 -1.49
C ARG A 115 18.66 -1.04 -0.06
N GLN A 116 19.46 0.01 0.07
CA GLN A 116 19.80 0.60 1.37
C GLN A 116 18.57 1.23 2.03
N PHE A 117 17.75 1.93 1.26
CA PHE A 117 16.51 2.57 1.72
C PHE A 117 15.55 1.55 2.32
N VAL A 118 15.22 0.49 1.57
CA VAL A 118 14.31 -0.55 2.05
C VAL A 118 14.92 -1.31 3.24
N ARG A 119 16.20 -1.70 3.15
CA ARG A 119 16.88 -2.42 4.23
C ARG A 119 16.89 -1.64 5.54
N SER A 120 16.88 -0.31 5.50
CA SER A 120 16.88 0.56 6.69
C SER A 120 15.52 0.63 7.41
N GLY A 121 14.45 0.09 6.85
CA GLY A 121 13.11 0.10 7.45
C GLY A 121 12.05 0.87 6.67
N LYS A 122 12.39 1.33 5.46
CA LYS A 122 11.47 2.07 4.58
C LYS A 122 10.70 1.14 3.64
N GLY A 123 9.67 1.69 2.96
CA GLY A 123 8.79 0.93 2.09
C GLY A 123 9.22 0.92 0.62
N PHE A 124 8.95 -0.18 -0.08
CA PHE A 124 9.01 -0.30 -1.53
C PHE A 124 7.67 -0.82 -2.04
N LEU A 125 7.08 -0.13 -3.03
CA LEU A 125 5.92 -0.60 -3.77
C LEU A 125 6.31 -0.75 -5.23
N GLY A 126 6.23 -1.98 -5.75
CA GLY A 126 6.49 -2.30 -7.15
C GLY A 126 5.20 -2.65 -7.88
N LEU A 127 4.92 -1.97 -8.99
CA LEU A 127 3.71 -2.13 -9.79
C LEU A 127 4.10 -2.73 -11.14
N CYS A 128 3.53 -3.87 -11.54
CA CYS A 128 3.78 -4.55 -12.81
C CYS A 128 5.29 -4.74 -13.08
N MET A 129 5.89 -4.05 -14.04
CA MET A 129 7.34 -4.06 -14.30
C MET A 129 8.14 -3.70 -13.04
N GLY A 130 7.64 -2.80 -12.20
CA GLY A 130 8.27 -2.47 -10.92
C GLY A 130 8.30 -3.65 -9.93
N ALA A 131 7.37 -4.62 -10.06
CA ALA A 131 7.43 -5.86 -9.29
C ALA A 131 8.53 -6.80 -9.83
N TYR A 132 8.67 -6.94 -11.15
CA TYR A 132 9.79 -7.70 -11.73
C TYR A 132 11.15 -7.15 -11.29
N LEU A 133 11.31 -5.82 -11.25
CA LEU A 133 12.56 -5.21 -10.80
C LEU A 133 12.92 -5.57 -9.34
N ALA A 134 11.93 -5.93 -8.50
CA ALA A 134 12.19 -6.32 -7.12
C ALA A 134 12.77 -7.73 -6.96
N ASP A 135 12.68 -8.56 -7.98
CA ASP A 135 13.04 -9.98 -7.90
C ASP A 135 14.53 -10.25 -7.67
N SER A 136 14.87 -11.53 -7.51
CA SER A 136 16.22 -11.99 -7.16
C SER A 136 17.28 -11.69 -8.22
N GLN A 137 16.87 -11.51 -9.49
CA GLN A 137 17.80 -11.26 -10.61
C GLN A 137 18.18 -9.78 -10.72
N TRP A 138 17.36 -8.86 -10.19
CA TRP A 138 17.51 -7.43 -10.36
C TRP A 138 17.85 -6.71 -9.04
N LEU A 139 16.85 -6.14 -8.39
CA LEU A 139 17.07 -5.46 -7.11
C LEU A 139 17.32 -6.45 -5.97
N GLY A 140 16.90 -7.70 -6.09
CA GLY A 140 17.07 -8.71 -5.05
C GLY A 140 16.41 -8.31 -3.72
N LEU A 141 15.26 -7.64 -3.80
CA LEU A 141 14.44 -7.32 -2.62
C LEU A 141 13.64 -8.54 -2.15
N ILE A 142 13.40 -9.49 -3.06
CA ILE A 142 12.85 -10.81 -2.77
C ILE A 142 13.81 -11.89 -3.29
N SER A 143 13.67 -13.12 -2.81
CA SER A 143 14.61 -14.20 -3.10
C SER A 143 14.21 -15.06 -4.31
N SER A 144 13.00 -14.92 -4.82
CA SER A 144 12.46 -15.64 -5.97
C SER A 144 12.59 -14.82 -7.25
N PRO A 145 12.86 -15.43 -8.41
CA PRO A 145 12.58 -14.82 -9.69
C PRO A 145 11.07 -14.71 -9.87
N LEU A 146 10.62 -13.77 -10.68
CA LEU A 146 9.22 -13.58 -11.03
C LEU A 146 9.02 -13.86 -12.53
N GLU A 147 7.88 -14.49 -12.85
CA GLU A 147 7.47 -14.79 -14.21
C GLU A 147 6.10 -14.22 -14.51
N SER A 148 5.80 -14.03 -15.81
CA SER A 148 4.53 -13.48 -16.28
C SER A 148 3.34 -14.39 -15.95
N GLU A 149 2.20 -13.78 -15.64
CA GLU A 149 0.91 -14.46 -15.55
C GLU A 149 0.32 -14.80 -16.95
N VAL A 150 0.88 -14.24 -18.03
CA VAL A 150 0.47 -14.52 -19.41
C VAL A 150 0.62 -16.01 -19.73
N GLY A 151 -0.41 -16.59 -20.34
CA GLY A 151 -0.43 -17.99 -20.75
C GLY A 151 -0.49 -19.01 -19.60
N ARG A 152 -0.59 -18.56 -18.35
CA ARG A 152 -0.75 -19.47 -17.21
C ARG A 152 -2.08 -20.19 -17.28
N PRO A 153 -2.13 -21.50 -16.95
CA PRO A 153 -3.37 -22.28 -16.98
C PRO A 153 -4.46 -21.63 -16.12
N GLY A 154 -5.60 -21.32 -16.74
CA GLY A 154 -6.76 -20.75 -16.05
C GLY A 154 -6.69 -19.25 -15.78
N SER A 155 -5.62 -18.54 -16.14
CA SER A 155 -5.50 -17.08 -16.01
C SER A 155 -6.54 -16.33 -16.83
N GLY A 156 -6.83 -16.82 -18.04
CA GLY A 156 -7.64 -16.15 -19.04
C GLY A 156 -6.90 -15.02 -19.78
N ILE A 157 -5.58 -14.94 -19.63
CA ILE A 157 -4.69 -13.98 -20.25
C ILE A 157 -3.86 -14.72 -21.31
N ALA A 158 -4.09 -14.42 -22.57
CA ALA A 158 -3.52 -15.18 -23.69
C ALA A 158 -2.17 -14.63 -24.17
N ASP A 159 -1.96 -13.34 -24.07
CA ASP A 159 -0.80 -12.63 -24.59
C ASP A 159 -0.48 -11.39 -23.71
N GLU A 160 0.47 -10.57 -24.15
CA GLU A 160 0.98 -9.38 -23.46
C GLU A 160 0.11 -8.12 -23.73
N GLY A 161 -1.10 -8.29 -24.23
CA GLY A 161 -2.04 -7.20 -24.51
C GLY A 161 -2.61 -6.58 -23.23
N ASP A 162 -3.48 -5.59 -23.45
CA ASP A 162 -4.17 -4.86 -22.40
C ASP A 162 -5.43 -5.62 -21.96
N TYR A 163 -5.51 -5.98 -20.70
CA TYR A 163 -6.63 -6.75 -20.15
C TYR A 163 -7.30 -6.04 -18.99
N THR A 164 -8.60 -6.25 -18.87
CA THR A 164 -9.33 -6.08 -17.63
C THR A 164 -9.52 -7.44 -16.98
N ILE A 165 -8.93 -7.64 -15.82
CA ILE A 165 -8.93 -8.91 -15.11
C ILE A 165 -9.63 -8.83 -13.76
N ARG A 166 -10.11 -9.97 -13.29
CA ARG A 166 -10.57 -10.17 -11.92
C ARG A 166 -9.40 -10.59 -11.02
N VAL A 167 -9.27 -9.89 -9.90
CA VAL A 167 -8.38 -10.24 -8.79
C VAL A 167 -9.21 -10.42 -7.52
N ASP A 168 -9.08 -11.56 -6.86
CA ASP A 168 -9.74 -11.81 -5.59
C ASP A 168 -8.91 -11.21 -4.46
N TRP A 169 -9.30 -10.04 -3.97
CA TRP A 169 -8.62 -9.30 -2.92
C TRP A 169 -9.44 -9.29 -1.63
N GLN A 170 -8.94 -9.91 -0.56
CA GLN A 170 -9.64 -10.07 0.71
C GLN A 170 -11.06 -10.67 0.53
N ARG A 171 -11.17 -11.67 -0.32
CA ARG A 171 -12.41 -12.37 -0.69
C ARG A 171 -13.42 -11.50 -1.47
N GLN A 172 -13.00 -10.35 -1.98
CA GLN A 172 -13.80 -9.51 -2.88
C GLN A 172 -13.22 -9.58 -4.29
N PRO A 173 -14.00 -10.03 -5.27
CA PRO A 173 -13.60 -9.95 -6.68
C PRO A 173 -13.52 -8.48 -7.08
N THR A 174 -12.32 -8.01 -7.42
CA THR A 174 -12.03 -6.62 -7.78
C THR A 174 -11.48 -6.57 -9.20
N ARG A 175 -11.92 -5.60 -10.00
CA ARG A 175 -11.41 -5.39 -11.36
C ARG A 175 -10.11 -4.60 -11.36
N PHE A 176 -9.16 -5.07 -12.17
CA PHE A 176 -7.87 -4.42 -12.38
C PHE A 176 -7.53 -4.34 -13.86
N TYR A 177 -6.82 -3.28 -14.25
CA TYR A 177 -6.06 -3.29 -15.48
C TYR A 177 -4.81 -4.16 -15.31
N TYR A 178 -4.45 -4.87 -16.37
CA TYR A 178 -3.31 -5.77 -16.43
C TYR A 178 -2.67 -5.71 -17.81
N GLN A 179 -1.34 -5.65 -17.84
CA GLN A 179 -0.52 -5.81 -19.02
C GLN A 179 0.79 -6.50 -18.60
N ASP A 180 0.92 -7.77 -18.92
CA ASP A 180 2.15 -8.58 -18.72
C ASP A 180 2.79 -8.47 -17.32
N GLY A 181 1.99 -8.32 -16.28
CA GLY A 181 2.47 -8.32 -14.90
C GLY A 181 2.79 -9.72 -14.37
N PRO A 182 3.64 -9.85 -13.35
CA PRO A 182 4.02 -11.15 -12.81
C PRO A 182 2.92 -11.77 -11.94
N TYR A 183 2.94 -13.11 -11.83
CA TYR A 183 2.48 -13.77 -10.62
C TYR A 183 3.60 -13.76 -9.58
N LEU A 184 3.22 -13.78 -8.31
CA LEU A 184 4.15 -13.54 -7.22
C LEU A 184 4.42 -14.82 -6.45
N GLU A 185 5.68 -15.09 -6.22
CA GLU A 185 6.17 -16.21 -5.43
C GLU A 185 7.08 -15.71 -4.31
N GLY A 186 7.29 -16.53 -3.31
CA GLY A 186 8.21 -16.21 -2.23
C GLY A 186 8.26 -17.26 -1.15
N ASN A 187 9.24 -17.15 -0.29
CA ASN A 187 9.43 -18.01 0.86
C ASN A 187 9.09 -17.23 2.14
N GLN A 188 8.09 -17.72 2.89
CA GLN A 188 7.65 -17.04 4.11
C GLN A 188 8.76 -16.89 5.15
N ALA A 189 9.57 -17.91 5.36
CA ALA A 189 10.62 -17.90 6.36
C ALA A 189 11.81 -16.99 5.97
N ARG A 190 12.05 -16.84 4.66
CA ARG A 190 13.18 -16.07 4.14
C ARG A 190 12.83 -14.63 3.81
N ASP A 191 11.67 -14.44 3.16
CA ASP A 191 11.25 -13.16 2.59
C ASP A 191 10.06 -12.55 3.34
N GLY A 192 9.51 -13.20 4.36
CA GLY A 192 8.27 -12.78 4.99
C GLY A 192 7.07 -12.80 4.04
N PHE A 193 7.13 -13.62 2.98
CA PHE A 193 6.11 -13.68 1.94
C PHE A 193 4.72 -13.93 2.51
N THR A 194 3.79 -13.04 2.19
CA THR A 194 2.39 -13.11 2.62
C THR A 194 1.50 -12.71 1.44
N PRO A 195 0.77 -13.67 0.83
CA PRO A 195 -0.20 -13.37 -0.22
C PRO A 195 -1.33 -12.47 0.27
N LEU A 196 -1.68 -11.44 -0.52
CA LEU A 196 -2.74 -10.49 -0.22
C LEU A 196 -3.93 -10.60 -1.17
N ALA A 197 -3.67 -10.93 -2.44
CA ALA A 197 -4.68 -11.07 -3.47
C ALA A 197 -4.27 -12.12 -4.50
N PHE A 198 -5.24 -12.66 -5.22
CA PHE A 198 -5.06 -13.80 -6.11
C PHE A 198 -5.68 -13.52 -7.48
N TYR A 199 -4.99 -13.95 -8.54
CA TYR A 199 -5.56 -14.08 -9.87
C TYR A 199 -6.68 -15.13 -9.89
N ARG A 200 -7.44 -15.19 -10.98
CA ARG A 200 -8.56 -16.12 -11.13
C ARG A 200 -8.18 -17.60 -10.99
N ASN A 201 -6.98 -17.96 -11.44
CA ASN A 201 -6.43 -19.32 -11.39
C ASN A 201 -5.87 -19.71 -10.02
N GLY A 202 -5.79 -18.76 -9.07
CA GLY A 202 -5.24 -18.96 -7.73
C GLY A 202 -3.78 -18.54 -7.58
N ASP A 203 -3.11 -18.14 -8.65
CA ASP A 203 -1.77 -17.55 -8.57
C ASP A 203 -1.82 -16.21 -7.80
N VAL A 204 -0.73 -15.85 -7.13
CA VAL A 204 -0.71 -14.65 -6.28
C VAL A 204 -0.53 -13.40 -7.13
N ALA A 205 -1.46 -12.45 -7.03
CA ALA A 205 -1.46 -11.20 -7.77
C ALA A 205 -0.85 -10.03 -6.98
N ILE A 206 -1.03 -10.02 -5.66
CA ILE A 206 -0.49 -9.00 -4.75
C ILE A 206 0.08 -9.70 -3.53
N ALA A 207 1.28 -9.32 -3.11
CA ALA A 207 1.92 -9.88 -1.93
C ALA A 207 2.74 -8.85 -1.16
N HIS A 208 2.88 -9.13 0.13
CA HIS A 208 3.79 -8.45 1.05
C HIS A 208 5.03 -9.31 1.28
N TYR A 209 6.18 -8.64 1.38
CA TYR A 209 7.46 -9.23 1.72
C TYR A 209 8.22 -8.33 2.70
N THR A 210 9.30 -8.86 3.26
CA THR A 210 10.24 -8.12 4.10
C THR A 210 11.63 -8.14 3.49
N TYR A 211 12.33 -7.02 3.54
CA TYR A 211 13.73 -6.92 3.14
C TYR A 211 14.53 -6.12 4.17
N GLY A 212 15.37 -6.79 4.92
CA GLY A 212 16.03 -6.20 6.08
C GLY A 212 14.99 -5.78 7.14
N LYS A 213 14.89 -4.49 7.43
CA LYS A 213 13.88 -3.95 8.35
C LYS A 213 12.66 -3.37 7.61
N GLY A 214 12.70 -3.32 6.28
CA GLY A 214 11.70 -2.66 5.46
C GLY A 214 10.63 -3.59 4.93
N THR A 215 9.61 -2.96 4.39
CA THR A 215 8.43 -3.59 3.81
C THR A 215 8.49 -3.48 2.29
N VAL A 216 8.23 -4.57 1.60
CA VAL A 216 8.09 -4.63 0.14
C VAL A 216 6.68 -5.10 -0.18
N VAL A 217 5.95 -4.35 -0.99
CA VAL A 217 4.65 -4.77 -1.54
C VAL A 217 4.77 -4.80 -3.05
N LEU A 218 4.37 -5.91 -3.64
CA LEU A 218 4.40 -6.11 -5.08
C LEU A 218 3.01 -6.41 -5.60
N THR A 219 2.73 -5.93 -6.81
CA THR A 219 1.48 -6.22 -7.52
C THR A 219 1.78 -6.49 -8.99
N GLY A 220 1.26 -7.59 -9.52
CA GLY A 220 1.32 -7.86 -10.96
C GLY A 220 0.38 -6.94 -11.74
N PRO A 221 -0.92 -6.83 -11.40
CA PRO A 221 -1.83 -5.88 -12.03
C PRO A 221 -1.59 -4.43 -11.55
N HIS A 222 -2.29 -3.48 -12.22
CA HIS A 222 -2.17 -2.05 -11.99
C HIS A 222 -3.30 -1.51 -11.09
N PRO A 223 -3.09 -1.34 -9.77
CA PRO A 223 -4.07 -0.75 -8.86
C PRO A 223 -4.31 0.73 -9.11
N GLU A 224 -3.33 1.43 -9.70
CA GLU A 224 -3.37 2.86 -10.02
C GLU A 224 -4.18 3.19 -11.26
N ALA A 225 -4.44 2.20 -12.13
CA ALA A 225 -5.13 2.40 -13.40
C ALA A 225 -6.56 2.91 -13.22
N ASP A 226 -6.89 3.98 -13.93
CA ASP A 226 -8.23 4.53 -14.00
C ASP A 226 -9.00 4.06 -15.25
N GLU A 227 -10.18 4.62 -15.47
CA GLU A 227 -11.05 4.27 -16.58
C GLU A 227 -10.38 4.47 -17.95
N SER A 228 -9.45 5.44 -18.09
CA SER A 228 -8.80 5.69 -19.37
C SER A 228 -7.92 4.52 -19.84
N TRP A 229 -7.40 3.72 -18.92
CA TRP A 229 -6.70 2.47 -19.24
C TRP A 229 -7.69 1.30 -19.33
N MET A 230 -8.64 1.22 -18.40
CA MET A 230 -9.63 0.15 -18.33
C MET A 230 -10.55 0.09 -19.56
N ASP A 231 -10.91 1.23 -20.15
CA ASP A 231 -11.82 1.30 -21.32
C ASP A 231 -11.14 0.83 -22.64
N GLN A 232 -9.83 0.78 -22.67
CA GLN A 232 -9.05 0.32 -23.82
C GLN A 232 -8.64 -1.15 -23.73
N ALA A 233 -8.85 -1.76 -22.56
CA ALA A 233 -8.41 -3.11 -22.28
C ALA A 233 -9.46 -4.14 -22.71
N ASP A 234 -8.98 -5.27 -23.25
CA ASP A 234 -9.81 -6.45 -23.50
C ASP A 234 -10.18 -7.14 -22.18
N GLY A 235 -11.35 -7.76 -22.14
CA GLY A 235 -11.76 -8.57 -21.00
C GLY A 235 -13.16 -8.32 -20.50
N GLY A 236 -13.54 -9.11 -19.49
CA GLY A 236 -14.87 -9.13 -18.93
C GLY A 236 -15.12 -8.05 -17.87
N LYS A 237 -16.40 -7.86 -17.56
CA LYS A 237 -16.82 -7.02 -16.43
C LYS A 237 -16.88 -7.81 -15.11
N ASP A 238 -16.13 -8.89 -15.00
CA ASP A 238 -16.04 -9.70 -13.79
C ASP A 238 -15.33 -8.94 -12.66
N GLY A 239 -15.99 -8.83 -11.52
CA GLY A 239 -15.47 -8.13 -10.34
C GLY A 239 -16.12 -6.77 -10.11
N VAL A 240 -15.90 -6.26 -8.91
CA VAL A 240 -16.44 -4.96 -8.47
C VAL A 240 -15.49 -3.86 -8.94
N ASP A 241 -16.06 -2.83 -9.55
CA ASP A 241 -15.33 -1.61 -9.86
C ASP A 241 -14.95 -0.90 -8.57
N THR A 242 -13.67 -0.74 -8.38
CA THR A 242 -13.09 -0.05 -7.23
C THR A 242 -12.19 1.05 -7.73
N THR A 243 -12.33 2.25 -7.19
CA THR A 243 -11.52 3.39 -7.63
C THR A 243 -10.03 3.14 -7.40
N PRO A 244 -9.14 3.71 -8.24
CA PRO A 244 -7.70 3.66 -8.02
C PRO A 244 -7.30 4.11 -6.61
N GLN A 245 -7.93 5.19 -6.10
CA GLN A 245 -7.69 5.70 -4.75
C GLN A 245 -7.98 4.65 -3.66
N ALA A 246 -9.09 3.90 -3.80
CA ALA A 246 -9.44 2.86 -2.84
C ALA A 246 -8.45 1.68 -2.89
N LYS A 247 -8.03 1.28 -4.09
CA LYS A 247 -6.99 0.25 -4.28
C LYS A 247 -5.66 0.68 -3.67
N MET A 248 -5.19 1.89 -3.99
CA MET A 248 -3.93 2.43 -3.46
C MET A 248 -3.99 2.64 -1.95
N SER A 249 -5.10 3.14 -1.40
CA SER A 249 -5.29 3.25 0.05
C SER A 249 -5.13 1.89 0.75
N ARG A 250 -5.67 0.83 0.16
CA ARG A 250 -5.55 -0.54 0.70
C ARG A 250 -4.11 -1.06 0.64
N LEU A 251 -3.35 -0.75 -0.42
CA LEU A 251 -1.92 -1.10 -0.51
C LEU A 251 -1.09 -0.34 0.51
N LEU A 252 -1.36 0.97 0.67
CA LEU A 252 -0.63 1.82 1.61
C LEU A 252 -0.82 1.39 3.07
N ALA A 253 -1.94 0.76 3.42
CA ALA A 253 -2.14 0.19 4.75
C ALA A 253 -1.11 -0.90 5.09
N GLY A 254 -0.52 -1.57 4.10
CA GLY A 254 0.57 -2.52 4.27
C GLY A 254 1.87 -1.89 4.80
N PHE A 255 1.98 -0.56 4.76
CA PHE A 255 3.17 0.19 5.20
C PHE A 255 2.97 0.91 6.55
N ASP A 256 1.83 0.73 7.24
CA ASP A 256 1.55 1.44 8.49
C ASP A 256 2.52 1.10 9.63
N ASN A 257 3.17 -0.06 9.57
CA ASN A 257 4.17 -0.50 10.54
C ASN A 257 5.59 -0.02 10.22
N THR A 258 5.81 0.67 9.11
CA THR A 258 7.14 1.17 8.68
C THR A 258 7.38 2.64 9.00
N VAL A 259 6.35 3.33 9.51
CA VAL A 259 6.46 4.73 9.96
C VAL A 259 6.68 4.71 11.47
N PRO A 260 7.76 5.31 12.00
CA PRO A 260 8.05 5.37 13.43
C PRO A 260 7.03 6.17 14.23
#